data_cb8eae39d1ff16d23f89b4115506f224
#
_entry.id   cb8eae39d1ff16d23f89b4115506f224
#
_cell.length_a   1.000
_cell.length_b   1.000
_cell.length_c   1.000
_cell.angle_alpha   90.00
_cell.angle_beta   90.00
_cell.angle_gamma   90.00
#
_symmetry.space_group_name_H-M   'P 1'
#
loop_
_entity.id
_entity.type
_entity.pdbx_description
1 polymer ?
#
loop_
_entity_poly.entity_id
_entity_poly.type
_entity_poly.pdbx_seq_one_letter_code
_entity_poly.pdbx_strand_id
1 'polypeptide(L)'
;MKIFKILSILPIFILFSFSAMSENSSSIYDFNLIDIDGKNVSLSNFKGKPILLVNTASRCGFTPQYEGLQNLFIKYKNTDFTIIATTSNSFNQEYEDVEEIKKICLVNYDIKFITSSPMP
;
A
#
# COMPACT_ATOMS: atom_id res chain seq x y z
N MET A 1 46.51 -66.00 9.38
CA MET A 1 46.71 -64.60 8.98
C MET A 1 45.41 -64.13 8.31
N LYS A 2 44.53 -63.45 9.08
CA LYS A 2 43.21 -63.06 8.62
C LYS A 2 43.28 -61.58 8.15
N ILE A 3 43.10 -61.37 6.86
CA ILE A 3 43.08 -60.04 6.24
C ILE A 3 41.71 -59.41 6.48
N PHE A 4 41.66 -58.37 7.36
CA PHE A 4 40.48 -57.55 7.55
C PHE A 4 40.33 -56.60 6.37
N LYS A 5 39.33 -56.84 5.51
CA LYS A 5 38.87 -55.88 4.52
C LYS A 5 38.08 -54.77 5.24
N ILE A 6 38.67 -53.62 5.37
CA ILE A 6 37.99 -52.38 5.81
C ILE A 6 37.15 -51.87 4.64
N LEU A 7 35.84 -52.10 4.73
CA LEU A 7 34.88 -51.54 3.78
C LEU A 7 34.69 -50.05 4.15
N SER A 8 35.32 -49.18 3.38
CA SER A 8 35.16 -47.72 3.53
C SER A 8 33.76 -47.31 3.05
N ILE A 9 32.87 -47.00 4.00
CA ILE A 9 31.56 -46.45 3.71
C ILE A 9 31.76 -44.94 3.56
N LEU A 10 31.78 -44.49 2.31
CA LEU A 10 31.78 -43.08 1.95
C LEU A 10 30.39 -42.49 2.20
N PRO A 11 30.21 -41.49 3.07
CA PRO A 11 28.90 -40.87 3.23
C PRO A 11 28.59 -40.02 2.00
N ILE A 12 27.56 -40.41 1.26
CA ILE A 12 26.99 -39.61 0.18
C ILE A 12 26.29 -38.40 0.83
N PHE A 13 26.96 -37.25 0.79
CA PHE A 13 26.36 -35.98 1.15
C PHE A 13 25.40 -35.57 0.01
N ILE A 14 24.11 -35.85 0.20
CA ILE A 14 23.09 -35.35 -0.70
C ILE A 14 22.93 -33.86 -0.40
N LEU A 15 23.52 -33.01 -1.24
CA LEU A 15 23.29 -31.58 -1.26
C LEU A 15 21.84 -31.36 -1.72
N PHE A 16 20.95 -31.20 -0.76
CA PHE A 16 19.62 -30.66 -1.01
C PHE A 16 19.78 -29.18 -1.38
N SER A 17 19.82 -28.92 -2.67
CA SER A 17 19.71 -27.53 -3.17
C SER A 17 18.30 -27.03 -2.87
N PHE A 18 18.16 -26.27 -1.79
CA PHE A 18 16.97 -25.50 -1.51
C PHE A 18 16.92 -24.37 -2.55
N SER A 19 16.20 -24.60 -3.64
CA SER A 19 15.81 -23.50 -4.54
C SER A 19 14.86 -22.60 -3.78
N ALA A 20 15.36 -21.47 -3.28
CA ALA A 20 14.52 -20.41 -2.79
C ALA A 20 13.66 -19.95 -3.97
N MET A 21 12.38 -20.33 -3.96
CA MET A 21 11.39 -19.70 -4.81
C MET A 21 11.34 -18.23 -4.41
N SER A 22 11.87 -17.36 -5.25
CA SER A 22 11.63 -15.93 -5.15
C SER A 22 10.13 -15.74 -5.40
N GLU A 23 9.36 -15.58 -4.33
CA GLU A 23 8.01 -15.04 -4.47
C GLU A 23 8.15 -13.66 -5.13
N ASN A 24 7.46 -13.49 -6.26
CA ASN A 24 7.29 -12.20 -6.91
C ASN A 24 6.45 -11.33 -5.96
N SER A 25 7.08 -10.72 -4.96
CA SER A 25 6.40 -9.78 -4.08
C SER A 25 6.14 -8.52 -4.89
N SER A 26 4.87 -8.27 -5.25
CA SER A 26 4.43 -7.01 -5.83
C SER A 26 4.76 -5.88 -4.87
N SER A 27 5.44 -4.85 -5.35
CA SER A 27 5.72 -3.65 -4.59
C SER A 27 4.53 -2.70 -4.69
N ILE A 28 4.26 -1.90 -3.64
CA ILE A 28 3.29 -0.80 -3.72
C ILE A 28 3.60 0.15 -4.90
N TYR A 29 4.86 0.26 -5.28
CA TYR A 29 5.30 1.12 -6.39
C TYR A 29 4.94 0.61 -7.79
N ASP A 30 4.42 -0.62 -7.89
CA ASP A 30 3.96 -1.21 -9.16
C ASP A 30 2.50 -0.81 -9.48
N PHE A 31 1.84 -0.12 -8.54
CA PHE A 31 0.45 0.27 -8.67
C PHE A 31 0.29 1.73 -9.10
N ASN A 32 -0.84 1.98 -9.75
CA ASN A 32 -1.33 3.31 -10.09
C ASN A 32 -2.75 3.46 -9.51
N LEU A 33 -3.13 4.68 -9.21
CA LEU A 33 -4.50 5.02 -8.85
C LEU A 33 -5.00 6.19 -9.68
N ILE A 34 -6.29 6.33 -9.80
CA ILE A 34 -6.93 7.54 -10.34
C ILE A 34 -7.35 8.38 -9.14
N ASP A 35 -6.93 9.63 -9.09
CA ASP A 35 -7.36 10.54 -8.04
C ASP A 35 -8.81 11.06 -8.27
N ILE A 36 -9.35 11.77 -7.29
CA ILE A 36 -10.71 12.32 -7.38
C ILE A 36 -10.87 13.38 -8.48
N ASP A 37 -9.79 13.88 -9.04
CA ASP A 37 -9.79 14.78 -10.20
C ASP A 37 -9.61 14.06 -11.53
N GLY A 38 -9.58 12.74 -11.52
CA GLY A 38 -9.44 11.91 -12.72
C GLY A 38 -8.00 11.77 -13.22
N LYS A 39 -7.00 12.22 -12.46
CA LYS A 39 -5.60 12.13 -12.84
C LYS A 39 -5.01 10.79 -12.47
N ASN A 40 -4.16 10.25 -13.33
CA ASN A 40 -3.40 9.05 -13.02
C ASN A 40 -2.22 9.41 -12.09
N VAL A 41 -2.17 8.76 -10.93
CA VAL A 41 -1.11 8.90 -9.94
C VAL A 41 -0.35 7.58 -9.85
N SER A 42 0.91 7.57 -10.31
CA SER A 42 1.78 6.40 -10.14
C SER A 42 2.42 6.40 -8.77
N LEU A 43 2.28 5.30 -8.04
CA LEU A 43 2.89 5.16 -6.73
C LEU A 43 4.42 5.05 -6.81
N SER A 44 4.97 4.76 -7.99
CA SER A 44 6.43 4.82 -8.24
C SER A 44 7.04 6.21 -8.00
N ASN A 45 6.24 7.28 -8.11
CA ASN A 45 6.69 8.67 -7.86
C ASN A 45 7.04 8.92 -6.39
N PHE A 46 6.63 8.03 -5.50
CA PHE A 46 6.87 8.13 -4.06
C PHE A 46 7.95 7.17 -3.57
N LYS A 47 8.72 6.58 -4.49
CA LYS A 47 9.82 5.66 -4.13
C LYS A 47 10.83 6.34 -3.22
N GLY A 48 11.15 5.71 -2.09
CA GLY A 48 12.07 6.28 -1.09
C GLY A 48 11.47 7.35 -0.19
N LYS A 49 10.17 7.63 -0.29
CA LYS A 49 9.44 8.62 0.52
C LYS A 49 8.49 7.92 1.50
N PRO A 50 8.34 8.44 2.74
CA PRO A 50 7.33 7.91 3.66
C PRO A 50 5.92 8.18 3.13
N ILE A 51 5.11 7.12 3.05
CA ILE A 51 3.70 7.18 2.64
C ILE A 51 2.83 6.65 3.76
N LEU A 52 1.81 7.41 4.14
CA LEU A 52 0.69 6.91 4.93
C LEU A 52 -0.46 6.57 3.96
N LEU A 53 -0.65 5.28 3.70
CA LEU A 53 -1.78 4.79 2.92
C LEU A 53 -2.95 4.50 3.84
N VAL A 54 -4.09 5.13 3.60
CA VAL A 54 -5.29 5.05 4.45
C VAL A 54 -6.50 4.73 3.60
N ASN A 55 -7.27 3.71 3.99
CA ASN A 55 -8.61 3.53 3.43
C ASN A 55 -9.59 4.47 4.13
N THR A 56 -10.30 5.28 3.36
CA THR A 56 -11.22 6.31 3.85
C THR A 56 -12.61 6.13 3.28
N ALA A 57 -13.60 6.72 3.94
CA ALA A 57 -14.97 6.71 3.47
C ALA A 57 -15.68 8.00 3.91
N SER A 58 -16.58 8.52 3.06
CA SER A 58 -17.28 9.78 3.28
C SER A 58 -18.57 9.63 4.08
N ARG A 59 -19.07 8.40 4.25
CA ARG A 59 -20.33 8.07 4.96
C ARG A 59 -20.11 7.14 6.15
N CYS A 60 -19.00 7.35 6.87
CA CYS A 60 -18.59 6.53 7.99
C CYS A 60 -18.64 7.32 9.30
N GLY A 61 -18.89 6.67 10.44
CA GLY A 61 -18.75 7.29 11.75
C GLY A 61 -17.36 7.82 12.06
N PHE A 62 -16.34 7.33 11.34
CA PHE A 62 -14.96 7.77 11.45
C PHE A 62 -14.55 8.84 10.43
N THR A 63 -15.46 9.29 9.56
CA THR A 63 -15.21 10.38 8.60
C THR A 63 -14.58 11.62 9.23
N PRO A 64 -14.91 12.04 10.48
CA PRO A 64 -14.23 13.16 11.14
C PRO A 64 -12.72 13.00 11.32
N GLN A 65 -12.16 11.79 11.19
CA GLN A 65 -10.71 11.58 11.23
C GLN A 65 -9.96 12.25 10.05
N TYR A 66 -10.67 12.66 9.01
CA TYR A 66 -10.10 13.49 7.93
C TYR A 66 -9.41 14.74 8.47
N GLU A 67 -9.99 15.38 9.49
CA GLU A 67 -9.36 16.56 10.11
C GLU A 67 -7.99 16.23 10.70
N GLY A 68 -7.87 15.11 11.42
CA GLY A 68 -6.59 14.67 11.99
C GLY A 68 -5.56 14.33 10.91
N LEU A 69 -5.98 13.68 9.82
CA LEU A 69 -5.12 13.37 8.67
C LEU A 69 -4.65 14.64 7.97
N GLN A 70 -5.54 15.61 7.79
CA GLN A 70 -5.19 16.88 7.17
C GLN A 70 -4.21 17.68 8.03
N ASN A 71 -4.40 17.71 9.33
CA ASN A 71 -3.47 18.34 10.27
C ASN A 71 -2.09 17.66 10.23
N LEU A 72 -2.06 16.33 10.15
CA LEU A 72 -0.82 15.57 9.99
C LEU A 72 -0.11 15.92 8.68
N PHE A 73 -0.86 15.96 7.57
CA PHE A 73 -0.33 16.33 6.26
C PHE A 73 0.28 17.74 6.28
N ILE A 74 -0.42 18.73 6.85
CA ILE A 74 0.09 20.09 6.98
C ILE A 74 1.35 20.14 7.82
N LYS A 75 1.39 19.40 8.93
CA LYS A 75 2.56 19.35 9.83
C LYS A 75 3.83 18.93 9.10
N TYR A 76 3.71 18.00 8.16
CA TYR A 76 4.85 17.42 7.43
C TYR A 76 4.97 17.89 5.96
N LYS A 77 4.20 18.91 5.55
CA LYS A 77 4.14 19.40 4.15
C LYS A 77 5.48 19.81 3.53
N ASN A 78 6.46 20.16 4.37
CA ASN A 78 7.79 20.57 3.91
C ASN A 78 8.80 19.42 3.93
N THR A 79 8.33 18.19 4.04
CA THR A 79 9.13 16.95 3.99
C THR A 79 8.69 16.11 2.80
N ASP A 80 9.35 14.98 2.59
CA ASP A 80 8.96 14.02 1.54
C ASP A 80 7.76 13.13 1.95
N PHE A 81 7.20 13.33 3.16
CA PHE A 81 6.05 12.58 3.64
C PHE A 81 4.79 12.94 2.86
N THR A 82 4.00 11.94 2.52
CA THR A 82 2.67 12.12 1.92
C THR A 82 1.63 11.20 2.53
N ILE A 83 0.36 11.60 2.37
CA ILE A 83 -0.80 10.77 2.67
C ILE A 83 -1.49 10.45 1.35
N ILE A 84 -1.88 9.19 1.18
CA ILE A 84 -2.68 8.72 0.07
C ILE A 84 -3.91 8.06 0.66
N ALA A 85 -5.06 8.69 0.49
CA ALA A 85 -6.35 8.13 0.86
C ALA A 85 -6.90 7.32 -0.31
N THR A 86 -7.27 6.08 -0.04
CA THR A 86 -7.98 5.23 -1.00
C THR A 86 -9.44 5.15 -0.59
N THR A 87 -10.34 5.23 -1.56
CA THR A 87 -11.78 5.13 -1.31
C THR A 87 -12.35 3.90 -2.00
N SER A 88 -13.29 3.23 -1.35
CA SER A 88 -14.00 2.07 -1.90
C SER A 88 -15.40 1.99 -1.30
N ASN A 89 -16.39 1.61 -2.11
CA ASN A 89 -17.74 1.38 -1.63
C ASN A 89 -17.99 -0.07 -1.19
N SER A 90 -16.96 -0.90 -1.07
CA SER A 90 -17.08 -2.32 -0.65
C SER A 90 -17.79 -2.50 0.70
N PHE A 91 -17.76 -1.47 1.56
CA PHE A 91 -18.43 -1.48 2.86
C PHE A 91 -19.74 -0.69 2.87
N ASN A 92 -20.23 -0.21 1.73
CA ASN A 92 -21.42 0.67 1.60
C ASN A 92 -21.31 1.96 2.44
N GLN A 93 -20.09 2.47 2.61
CA GLN A 93 -19.81 3.68 3.40
C GLN A 93 -19.21 4.80 2.55
N GLU A 94 -19.18 4.64 1.24
CA GLU A 94 -18.72 5.66 0.31
C GLU A 94 -19.83 6.03 -0.67
N TYR A 95 -19.73 7.23 -1.26
CA TYR A 95 -20.57 7.63 -2.37
C TYR A 95 -20.06 6.97 -3.67
N GLU A 96 -20.98 6.68 -4.57
CA GLU A 96 -20.63 6.27 -5.93
C GLU A 96 -20.23 7.47 -6.79
N ASP A 97 -20.85 8.62 -6.50
CA ASP A 97 -20.58 9.87 -7.19
C ASP A 97 -19.34 10.56 -6.62
N VAL A 98 -18.34 10.74 -7.47
CA VAL A 98 -17.06 11.40 -7.13
C VAL A 98 -17.27 12.84 -6.69
N GLU A 99 -18.28 13.55 -7.21
CA GLU A 99 -18.55 14.94 -6.82
C GLU A 99 -19.06 15.04 -5.36
N GLU A 100 -19.81 14.05 -4.88
CA GLU A 100 -20.20 14.00 -3.47
C GLU A 100 -18.97 13.71 -2.58
N ILE A 101 -18.06 12.84 -3.01
CA ILE A 101 -16.80 12.59 -2.29
C ILE A 101 -15.96 13.88 -2.23
N LYS A 102 -15.80 14.57 -3.36
CA LYS A 102 -15.10 15.86 -3.43
C LYS A 102 -15.69 16.88 -2.46
N LYS A 103 -17.01 16.98 -2.39
CA LYS A 103 -17.69 17.89 -1.48
C LYS A 103 -17.30 17.61 -0.02
N ILE A 104 -17.29 16.33 0.38
CA ILE A 104 -16.87 15.96 1.73
C ILE A 104 -15.39 16.27 1.93
N CYS A 105 -14.52 15.78 1.05
CA CYS A 105 -13.08 15.90 1.22
C CYS A 105 -12.60 17.36 1.11
N LEU A 106 -13.00 18.08 0.06
CA LEU A 106 -12.44 19.39 -0.24
C LEU A 106 -13.18 20.51 0.46
N VAL A 107 -14.52 20.45 0.56
CA VAL A 107 -15.32 21.54 1.14
C VAL A 107 -15.41 21.41 2.65
N ASN A 108 -15.71 20.21 3.17
CA ASN A 108 -15.93 20.05 4.60
C ASN A 108 -14.63 19.92 5.40
N TYR A 109 -13.60 19.28 4.83
CA TYR A 109 -12.35 18.98 5.54
C TYR A 109 -11.11 19.65 4.94
N ASP A 110 -11.24 20.39 3.83
CA ASP A 110 -10.13 21.08 3.14
C ASP A 110 -8.92 20.17 2.87
N ILE A 111 -9.19 18.93 2.45
CA ILE A 111 -8.17 17.92 2.21
C ILE A 111 -7.23 18.37 1.08
N LYS A 112 -5.92 18.29 1.33
CA LYS A 112 -4.87 18.65 0.37
C LYS A 112 -3.99 17.46 -0.04
N PHE A 113 -4.14 16.33 0.61
CA PHE A 113 -3.42 15.11 0.23
C PHE A 113 -4.17 14.35 -0.88
N ILE A 114 -3.48 13.39 -1.50
CA ILE A 114 -4.02 12.59 -2.60
C ILE A 114 -5.17 11.74 -2.09
N THR A 115 -6.32 11.83 -2.76
CA THR A 115 -7.48 10.98 -2.51
C THR A 115 -7.86 10.29 -3.82
N SER A 116 -8.02 8.96 -3.80
CA SER A 116 -8.41 8.22 -4.99
C SER A 116 -9.88 8.43 -5.35
N SER A 117 -10.22 8.25 -6.62
CA SER A 117 -11.58 7.90 -7.02
C SER A 117 -11.97 6.56 -6.40
N PRO A 118 -13.28 6.26 -6.24
CA PRO A 118 -13.72 4.98 -5.72
C PRO A 118 -13.12 3.81 -6.52
N MET A 119 -12.54 2.89 -5.78
CA MET A 119 -12.01 1.64 -6.32
C MET A 119 -13.01 0.51 -6.09
N PRO A 120 -13.05 -0.51 -6.98
CA PRO A 120 -13.94 -1.66 -6.82
C PRO A 120 -13.68 -2.43 -5.52
#